data_bb9bd1f3a9e6ea2d5d6dd0b94b2544a9
#
_entry.id   bb9bd1f3a9e6ea2d5d6dd0b94b2544a9
#
_cell.length_a   1.000
_cell.length_b   1.000
_cell.length_c   1.000
_cell.angle_alpha   90.00
_cell.angle_beta   90.00
_cell.angle_gamma   90.00
#
_symmetry.space_group_name_H-M   'P 1'
#
loop_
_entity.id
_entity.type
_entity.pdbx_description
1 polymer ?
#
loop_
_entity_poly.entity_id
_entity_poly.type
_entity_poly.pdbx_seq_one_letter_code
_entity_poly.pdbx_strand_id
1 'polypeptide(L)'
;MKKILSAALCAVILCGLLTGCMEEKRPYLPTGNGLHVDQPTQVVTTQKPAVEQTLSLTYYPERSLNPYQAADYTNRVLLPLVYQGLFQVNGDYSVEAILCSRYTVSRDAKIYTFYLEETARFSDGVLLTAQDVKASLEAAMAGPVYGGRLGYVESISILEDGGIQISLTTSYENLPLLLDVPIVKAAEVNAPRPLGTGPYRYDEHITGLRLVRSSLWWCKANLQVTASYIPLVEAKSNAHIRDQFEFGNVSLVCADPGSDLYVDYHSDYELWAWENNIFLYLGCNEKSKIFSDAALRQALTHAIDRDALIESYYRGFALPATLPTSPTSPYYNKGLAARYDYDKEVFAQAVANAQLENPAVTILVNKSDSRRCRVAREIAKMLTECGLNATTSELSGEKYTNALKKGEYDLHLGQTILSATMDLTAFYSTTGALCYGGMSNATILAICREALANSGNYYTLYQMVMDDAMLCPILFRSYAIYTERGVFEEFSPTRDSLFYYSLGKSLEDVYES
;
A
#
# COMPACT_ATOMS: atom_id res chain seq x y z
N MET A 1 -67.64 11.18 -1.47
CA MET A 1 -66.72 10.14 -0.93
C MET A 1 -65.83 9.46 -1.99
N LYS A 2 -66.24 9.29 -3.25
CA LYS A 2 -65.39 8.65 -4.30
C LYS A 2 -64.16 9.49 -4.79
N LYS A 3 -64.16 10.80 -4.60
CA LYS A 3 -63.03 11.66 -4.99
C LYS A 3 -61.91 11.77 -3.95
N ILE A 4 -62.17 11.43 -2.69
CA ILE A 4 -61.19 11.46 -1.61
C ILE A 4 -60.37 10.15 -1.57
N LEU A 5 -60.95 9.03 -1.96
CA LEU A 5 -60.23 7.74 -2.05
C LEU A 5 -59.20 7.70 -3.20
N SER A 6 -59.49 8.41 -4.31
CA SER A 6 -58.57 8.48 -5.46
C SER A 6 -57.32 9.31 -5.17
N ALA A 7 -57.44 10.36 -4.35
CA ALA A 7 -56.31 11.20 -3.97
C ALA A 7 -55.36 10.52 -2.96
N ALA A 8 -55.92 9.69 -2.05
CA ALA A 8 -55.13 8.93 -1.09
C ALA A 8 -54.33 7.78 -1.76
N LEU A 9 -54.88 7.17 -2.81
CA LEU A 9 -54.18 6.09 -3.53
C LEU A 9 -53.05 6.61 -4.41
N CYS A 10 -53.19 7.80 -5.01
CA CYS A 10 -52.09 8.47 -5.75
C CYS A 10 -50.98 8.97 -4.84
N ALA A 11 -51.27 9.39 -3.60
CA ALA A 11 -50.23 9.84 -2.65
C ALA A 11 -49.38 8.66 -2.13
N VAL A 12 -49.95 7.47 -1.97
CA VAL A 12 -49.24 6.26 -1.56
C VAL A 12 -48.34 5.73 -2.69
N ILE A 13 -48.74 5.88 -3.95
CA ILE A 13 -47.92 5.48 -5.10
C ILE A 13 -46.81 6.49 -5.36
N LEU A 14 -46.98 7.78 -5.07
CA LEU A 14 -45.95 8.80 -5.23
C LEU A 14 -44.87 8.77 -4.10
N CYS A 15 -45.25 8.33 -2.87
CA CYS A 15 -44.30 8.14 -1.79
C CYS A 15 -43.44 6.85 -1.90
N GLY A 16 -43.90 5.86 -2.68
CA GLY A 16 -43.15 4.64 -2.96
C GLY A 16 -42.04 4.78 -4.03
N LEU A 17 -42.00 5.92 -4.76
CA LEU A 17 -41.03 6.18 -5.83
C LEU A 17 -39.89 7.16 -5.41
N LEU A 18 -39.87 7.62 -4.14
CA LEU A 18 -38.84 8.53 -3.63
C LEU A 18 -37.89 7.87 -2.59
N THR A 19 -38.02 6.55 -2.35
CA THR A 19 -36.92 5.80 -1.77
C THR A 19 -35.98 5.39 -2.90
N GLY A 20 -35.35 6.38 -3.52
CA GLY A 20 -34.15 6.18 -4.31
C GLY A 20 -33.10 5.60 -3.39
N CYS A 21 -32.67 4.37 -3.65
CA CYS A 21 -31.48 3.80 -3.08
C CYS A 21 -30.36 4.84 -3.17
N MET A 22 -29.88 5.30 -2.03
CA MET A 22 -28.51 5.77 -1.96
C MET A 22 -27.67 4.52 -2.24
N GLU A 23 -27.25 4.33 -3.47
CA GLU A 23 -26.18 3.42 -3.80
C GLU A 23 -24.95 3.91 -3.00
N GLU A 24 -24.60 3.18 -1.95
CA GLU A 24 -23.24 3.26 -1.44
C GLU A 24 -22.33 2.99 -2.64
N LYS A 25 -21.59 4.01 -3.10
CA LYS A 25 -20.54 3.83 -4.09
C LYS A 25 -19.53 2.87 -3.48
N ARG A 26 -19.61 1.59 -3.85
CA ARG A 26 -18.54 0.64 -3.55
C ARG A 26 -17.27 1.12 -4.24
N PRO A 27 -16.10 0.90 -3.65
CA PRO A 27 -14.84 1.18 -4.33
C PRO A 27 -14.86 0.50 -5.70
N TYR A 28 -14.52 1.26 -6.73
CA TYR A 28 -14.57 0.87 -8.12
C TYR A 28 -13.61 -0.28 -8.37
N LEU A 29 -14.13 -1.50 -8.53
CA LEU A 29 -13.40 -2.60 -9.15
C LEU A 29 -13.72 -2.53 -10.65
N PRO A 30 -12.72 -2.45 -11.53
CA PRO A 30 -12.98 -2.47 -12.96
C PRO A 30 -13.73 -3.75 -13.31
N THR A 31 -14.93 -3.60 -13.86
CA THR A 31 -15.69 -4.72 -14.39
C THR A 31 -15.01 -5.20 -15.67
N GLY A 32 -14.03 -6.09 -15.53
CA GLY A 32 -13.65 -6.96 -16.62
C GLY A 32 -14.86 -7.81 -16.99
N ASN A 33 -15.09 -8.02 -18.27
CA ASN A 33 -16.18 -8.85 -18.78
C ASN A 33 -16.21 -10.22 -18.07
N GLY A 34 -17.14 -10.42 -17.13
CA GLY A 34 -17.29 -11.74 -16.53
C GLY A 34 -17.79 -11.85 -15.10
N LEU A 35 -18.20 -10.77 -14.42
CA LEU A 35 -18.89 -10.94 -13.12
C LEU A 35 -20.39 -11.24 -13.34
N HIS A 36 -20.71 -12.52 -13.53
CA HIS A 36 -22.06 -13.01 -13.27
C HIS A 36 -22.21 -13.25 -11.77
N VAL A 37 -23.00 -12.42 -11.10
CA VAL A 37 -23.49 -12.71 -9.75
C VAL A 37 -24.67 -13.67 -9.90
N ASP A 38 -24.40 -14.97 -9.83
CA ASP A 38 -25.46 -15.97 -9.70
C ASP A 38 -25.94 -16.04 -8.25
N GLN A 39 -27.27 -16.05 -8.11
CA GLN A 39 -27.96 -16.22 -6.82
C GLN A 39 -27.57 -17.58 -6.18
N PRO A 40 -27.59 -17.70 -4.84
CA PRO A 40 -27.14 -18.92 -4.18
C PRO A 40 -28.09 -20.07 -4.47
N THR A 41 -27.67 -20.97 -5.33
CA THR A 41 -28.26 -22.30 -5.47
C THR A 41 -27.72 -23.17 -4.35
N GLN A 42 -28.60 -23.89 -3.65
CA GLN A 42 -28.24 -24.82 -2.58
C GLN A 42 -27.13 -25.78 -3.04
N VAL A 43 -25.98 -25.71 -2.38
CA VAL A 43 -24.84 -26.57 -2.66
C VAL A 43 -25.10 -27.94 -2.02
N VAL A 44 -25.34 -28.94 -2.86
CA VAL A 44 -25.18 -30.34 -2.48
C VAL A 44 -23.67 -30.59 -2.37
N THR A 45 -23.16 -30.75 -1.18
CA THR A 45 -21.77 -31.09 -0.90
C THR A 45 -21.46 -32.51 -1.34
N THR A 46 -21.13 -32.70 -2.61
CA THR A 46 -20.33 -33.85 -3.03
C THR A 46 -18.87 -33.47 -2.79
N GLN A 47 -18.19 -34.15 -1.86
CA GLN A 47 -16.76 -34.05 -1.71
C GLN A 47 -16.09 -34.39 -3.06
N LYS A 48 -15.67 -33.34 -3.77
CA LYS A 48 -14.80 -33.49 -4.94
C LYS A 48 -13.48 -34.08 -4.45
N PRO A 49 -12.92 -35.12 -5.09
CA PRO A 49 -11.59 -35.60 -4.70
C PRO A 49 -10.64 -34.39 -4.76
N ALA A 50 -9.80 -34.24 -3.72
CA ALA A 50 -8.84 -33.14 -3.64
C ALA A 50 -7.95 -33.20 -4.88
N VAL A 51 -8.25 -32.37 -5.87
CA VAL A 51 -7.37 -32.14 -7.01
C VAL A 51 -6.18 -31.38 -6.46
N GLU A 52 -4.98 -31.92 -6.63
CA GLU A 52 -3.76 -31.21 -6.23
C GLU A 52 -3.76 -29.84 -6.91
N GLN A 53 -3.68 -28.79 -6.12
CA GLN A 53 -3.66 -27.42 -6.64
C GLN A 53 -2.42 -27.24 -7.50
N THR A 54 -2.59 -26.95 -8.77
CA THR A 54 -1.50 -26.57 -9.65
C THR A 54 -1.34 -25.06 -9.61
N LEU A 55 -0.22 -24.57 -9.11
CA LEU A 55 0.15 -23.16 -9.09
C LEU A 55 1.52 -23.00 -9.71
N SER A 56 1.68 -22.05 -10.62
CA SER A 56 2.96 -21.65 -11.18
C SER A 56 3.10 -20.13 -11.16
N LEU A 57 4.31 -19.65 -10.83
CA LEU A 57 4.58 -18.23 -10.62
C LEU A 57 5.75 -17.77 -11.49
N THR A 58 5.92 -16.47 -11.65
CA THR A 58 7.05 -15.87 -12.39
C THR A 58 8.11 -15.30 -11.45
N TYR A 59 9.35 -15.22 -11.93
CA TYR A 59 10.42 -14.47 -11.29
C TYR A 59 11.41 -13.92 -12.33
N TYR A 60 12.09 -12.84 -11.99
CA TYR A 60 13.20 -12.30 -12.78
C TYR A 60 14.53 -12.86 -12.23
N PRO A 61 15.24 -13.72 -12.97
CA PRO A 61 16.48 -14.36 -12.50
C PRO A 61 17.63 -13.38 -12.28
N GLU A 62 17.64 -12.25 -13.00
CA GLU A 62 18.66 -11.20 -12.87
C GLU A 62 18.39 -10.23 -11.68
N ARG A 63 17.24 -10.35 -11.02
CA ARG A 63 16.87 -9.54 -9.87
C ARG A 63 16.97 -10.35 -8.58
N SER A 64 17.26 -9.68 -7.47
CA SER A 64 17.46 -10.35 -6.19
C SER A 64 16.20 -11.10 -5.71
N LEU A 65 16.42 -12.28 -5.14
CA LEU A 65 15.44 -13.03 -4.34
C LEU A 65 15.74 -12.95 -2.83
N ASN A 66 16.82 -12.26 -2.44
CA ASN A 66 17.06 -11.95 -1.03
C ASN A 66 16.02 -10.91 -0.57
N PRO A 67 15.27 -11.13 0.52
CA PRO A 67 14.14 -10.30 0.92
C PRO A 67 14.53 -8.84 1.18
N TYR A 68 15.74 -8.56 1.63
CA TYR A 68 16.21 -7.19 1.93
C TYR A 68 16.65 -6.42 0.70
N GLN A 69 16.88 -7.11 -0.43
CA GLN A 69 17.34 -6.55 -1.71
C GLN A 69 16.30 -6.68 -2.82
N ALA A 70 15.26 -7.48 -2.64
CA ALA A 70 14.21 -7.74 -3.62
C ALA A 70 13.27 -6.54 -3.75
N ALA A 71 13.68 -5.52 -4.49
CA ALA A 71 12.88 -4.32 -4.73
C ALA A 71 11.79 -4.51 -5.80
N ASP A 72 11.93 -5.52 -6.67
CA ASP A 72 10.98 -5.81 -7.74
C ASP A 72 9.74 -6.54 -7.21
N TYR A 73 8.55 -6.04 -7.56
CA TYR A 73 7.30 -6.61 -7.04
C TYR A 73 7.03 -8.05 -7.53
N THR A 74 7.50 -8.45 -8.73
CA THR A 74 7.35 -9.82 -9.25
C THR A 74 8.10 -10.81 -8.35
N ASN A 75 9.35 -10.51 -8.00
CA ASN A 75 10.12 -11.37 -7.09
C ASN A 75 9.61 -11.30 -5.65
N ARG A 76 9.08 -10.15 -5.22
CA ARG A 76 8.50 -9.98 -3.88
C ARG A 76 7.26 -10.84 -3.64
N VAL A 77 6.48 -11.14 -4.67
CA VAL A 77 5.32 -12.05 -4.58
C VAL A 77 5.69 -13.41 -3.99
N LEU A 78 6.92 -13.87 -4.20
CA LEU A 78 7.40 -15.17 -3.72
C LEU A 78 7.78 -15.16 -2.24
N LEU A 79 8.12 -13.99 -1.68
CA LEU A 79 8.71 -13.89 -0.34
C LEU A 79 7.82 -14.46 0.77
N PRO A 80 6.48 -14.21 0.80
CA PRO A 80 5.62 -14.71 1.86
C PRO A 80 5.47 -16.24 1.88
N LEU A 81 5.74 -16.89 0.75
CA LEU A 81 5.76 -18.36 0.67
C LEU A 81 6.99 -18.96 1.38
N VAL A 82 8.09 -18.19 1.44
CA VAL A 82 9.39 -18.67 1.96
C VAL A 82 9.70 -18.08 3.34
N TYR A 83 9.30 -16.85 3.59
CA TYR A 83 9.69 -16.10 4.79
C TYR A 83 8.48 -15.67 5.61
N GLN A 84 8.65 -15.61 6.92
CA GLN A 84 7.69 -15.07 7.87
C GLN A 84 8.33 -13.90 8.63
N GLY A 85 7.51 -12.95 9.08
CA GLY A 85 7.88 -11.88 10.01
C GLY A 85 7.55 -12.23 11.46
N LEU A 86 7.94 -11.37 12.39
CA LEU A 86 7.41 -11.45 13.78
C LEU A 86 5.90 -11.31 13.76
N PHE A 87 5.40 -10.44 12.90
CA PHE A 87 3.99 -10.15 12.68
C PHE A 87 3.65 -10.21 11.19
N GLN A 88 2.37 -10.29 10.90
CA GLN A 88 1.77 -10.10 9.58
C GLN A 88 0.78 -8.92 9.67
N VAL A 89 0.82 -8.02 8.70
CA VAL A 89 -0.13 -6.92 8.59
C VAL A 89 -1.14 -7.25 7.49
N ASN A 90 -2.41 -7.32 7.86
CA ASN A 90 -3.51 -7.62 6.95
C ASN A 90 -3.90 -6.41 6.09
N GLY A 91 -4.76 -6.62 5.08
CA GLY A 91 -5.22 -5.56 4.17
C GLY A 91 -6.02 -4.45 4.88
N ASP A 92 -6.69 -4.78 5.97
CA ASP A 92 -7.42 -3.85 6.85
C ASP A 92 -6.54 -3.22 7.95
N TYR A 93 -5.22 -3.44 7.88
CA TYR A 93 -4.21 -3.01 8.86
C TYR A 93 -4.32 -3.67 10.24
N SER A 94 -5.17 -4.67 10.43
CA SER A 94 -5.06 -5.53 11.59
C SER A 94 -3.73 -6.29 11.59
N VAL A 95 -3.23 -6.64 12.78
CA VAL A 95 -1.92 -7.29 12.94
C VAL A 95 -2.10 -8.64 13.59
N GLU A 96 -1.53 -9.67 12.99
CA GLU A 96 -1.44 -11.00 13.56
C GLU A 96 -0.01 -11.34 13.97
N ALA A 97 0.15 -11.96 15.14
CA ALA A 97 1.43 -12.49 15.59
C ALA A 97 1.73 -13.81 14.86
N ILE A 98 2.90 -13.89 14.23
CA ILE A 98 3.35 -15.09 13.51
C ILE A 98 4.52 -15.75 14.26
N LEU A 99 5.71 -15.16 14.24
CA LEU A 99 6.89 -15.70 14.94
C LEU A 99 7.00 -15.17 16.38
N CYS A 100 6.17 -14.19 16.76
CA CYS A 100 6.09 -13.65 18.10
C CYS A 100 5.07 -14.43 18.93
N SER A 101 5.48 -14.99 20.07
CA SER A 101 4.59 -15.68 21.02
C SER A 101 4.00 -14.74 22.06
N ARG A 102 4.76 -13.71 22.45
CA ARG A 102 4.36 -12.67 23.40
C ARG A 102 5.28 -11.46 23.30
N TYR A 103 4.81 -10.30 23.71
CA TYR A 103 5.63 -9.10 23.81
C TYR A 103 5.19 -8.19 24.96
N THR A 104 6.12 -7.35 25.41
CA THR A 104 5.89 -6.27 26.36
C THR A 104 6.31 -4.95 25.78
N VAL A 105 5.75 -3.84 26.28
CA VAL A 105 6.12 -2.49 25.87
C VAL A 105 6.28 -1.60 27.10
N SER A 106 7.30 -0.73 27.08
CA SER A 106 7.47 0.29 28.11
C SER A 106 6.33 1.32 28.07
N ARG A 107 6.05 1.94 29.22
CA ARG A 107 4.95 2.93 29.35
C ARG A 107 5.04 4.09 28.37
N ASP A 108 6.23 4.45 27.93
CA ASP A 108 6.49 5.51 26.96
C ASP A 108 6.54 4.99 25.50
N ALA A 109 6.22 3.72 25.27
CA ALA A 109 6.25 3.05 23.97
C ALA A 109 7.59 3.22 23.21
N LYS A 110 8.71 3.26 23.94
CA LYS A 110 10.06 3.35 23.35
C LYS A 110 10.87 2.05 23.43
N ILE A 111 10.48 1.13 24.29
CA ILE A 111 11.18 -0.14 24.48
C ILE A 111 10.16 -1.26 24.32
N TYR A 112 10.41 -2.14 23.38
CA TYR A 112 9.63 -3.34 23.11
C TYR A 112 10.50 -4.56 23.36
N THR A 113 9.94 -5.59 24.00
CA THR A 113 10.60 -6.88 24.17
C THR A 113 9.72 -7.98 23.61
N PHE A 114 10.22 -8.69 22.60
CA PHE A 114 9.52 -9.75 21.89
C PHE A 114 10.12 -11.11 22.25
N TYR A 115 9.27 -12.12 22.37
CA TYR A 115 9.65 -13.51 22.58
C TYR A 115 9.13 -14.36 21.42
N LEU A 116 9.89 -15.38 21.05
CA LEU A 116 9.63 -16.18 19.86
C LEU A 116 8.73 -17.39 20.16
N GLU A 117 8.03 -17.86 19.13
CA GLU A 117 7.39 -19.16 19.13
C GLU A 117 8.44 -20.26 19.27
N GLU A 118 8.36 -21.06 20.35
CA GLU A 118 9.36 -22.07 20.69
C GLU A 118 9.50 -23.18 19.63
N THR A 119 8.44 -23.42 18.87
CA THR A 119 8.41 -24.44 17.81
C THR A 119 8.82 -23.93 16.45
N ALA A 120 9.01 -22.61 16.29
CA ALA A 120 9.36 -22.00 15.01
C ALA A 120 10.72 -22.53 14.50
N ARG A 121 10.75 -22.94 13.23
CA ARG A 121 11.91 -23.57 12.59
C ARG A 121 12.10 -23.08 11.17
N PHE A 122 13.33 -23.03 10.74
CA PHE A 122 13.68 -22.90 9.34
C PHE A 122 13.33 -24.16 8.55
N SER A 123 13.30 -24.05 7.24
CA SER A 123 12.97 -25.16 6.33
C SER A 123 13.96 -26.33 6.37
N ASP A 124 15.14 -26.17 6.99
CA ASP A 124 16.11 -27.23 7.29
C ASP A 124 15.87 -27.92 8.67
N GLY A 125 14.85 -27.47 9.41
CA GLY A 125 14.49 -28.00 10.73
C GLY A 125 15.23 -27.39 11.91
N VAL A 126 16.18 -26.46 11.69
CA VAL A 126 16.88 -25.74 12.76
C VAL A 126 15.91 -24.76 13.42
N LEU A 127 15.93 -24.68 14.76
CA LEU A 127 15.09 -23.76 15.53
C LEU A 127 15.45 -22.31 15.22
N LEU A 128 14.42 -21.46 15.13
CA LEU A 128 14.56 -20.01 15.07
C LEU A 128 15.13 -19.50 16.40
N THR A 129 16.04 -18.54 16.33
CA THR A 129 16.69 -17.93 17.50
C THR A 129 16.55 -16.41 17.49
N ALA A 130 16.71 -15.79 18.66
CA ALA A 130 16.76 -14.33 18.78
C ALA A 130 17.89 -13.69 17.91
N GLN A 131 18.99 -14.44 17.69
CA GLN A 131 20.09 -13.98 16.84
C GLN A 131 19.68 -13.90 15.38
N ASP A 132 18.82 -14.81 14.90
CA ASP A 132 18.30 -14.77 13.53
C ASP A 132 17.41 -13.53 13.31
N VAL A 133 16.55 -13.23 14.28
CA VAL A 133 15.70 -12.03 14.24
C VAL A 133 16.55 -10.77 14.27
N LYS A 134 17.51 -10.66 15.19
CA LYS A 134 18.39 -9.50 15.26
C LYS A 134 19.14 -9.28 13.95
N ALA A 135 19.80 -10.31 13.42
CA ALA A 135 20.54 -10.21 12.16
C ALA A 135 19.63 -9.81 10.98
N SER A 136 18.42 -10.35 10.93
CA SER A 136 17.41 -10.05 9.92
C SER A 136 16.95 -8.59 9.95
N LEU A 137 16.62 -8.08 11.14
CA LEU A 137 16.18 -6.70 11.31
C LEU A 137 17.32 -5.71 11.03
N GLU A 138 18.56 -6.01 11.48
CA GLU A 138 19.73 -5.19 11.17
C GLU A 138 20.03 -5.13 9.66
N ALA A 139 19.90 -6.26 8.94
CA ALA A 139 20.03 -6.29 7.49
C ALA A 139 18.89 -5.53 6.79
N ALA A 140 17.68 -5.64 7.29
CA ALA A 140 16.53 -4.89 6.79
C ALA A 140 16.69 -3.37 6.96
N MET A 141 17.22 -2.91 8.11
CA MET A 141 17.53 -1.51 8.38
C MET A 141 18.58 -0.96 7.41
N ALA A 142 19.57 -1.77 7.06
CA ALA A 142 20.63 -1.40 6.11
C ALA A 142 20.19 -1.53 4.64
N GLY A 143 19.11 -2.24 4.37
CA GLY A 143 18.63 -2.56 3.02
C GLY A 143 17.72 -1.50 2.41
N PRO A 144 17.61 -1.46 1.06
CA PRO A 144 16.80 -0.46 0.37
C PRO A 144 15.29 -0.67 0.53
N VAL A 145 14.84 -1.87 0.93
CA VAL A 145 13.42 -2.23 0.98
C VAL A 145 12.75 -1.78 2.28
N TYR A 146 13.41 -2.01 3.42
CA TYR A 146 12.83 -1.79 4.75
C TYR A 146 13.50 -0.67 5.56
N GLY A 147 14.67 -0.16 5.12
CA GLY A 147 15.45 0.81 5.89
C GLY A 147 14.67 2.06 6.30
N GLY A 148 13.88 2.62 5.38
CA GLY A 148 13.03 3.78 5.67
C GLY A 148 11.92 3.49 6.69
N ARG A 149 11.36 2.27 6.68
CA ARG A 149 10.31 1.82 7.60
C ARG A 149 10.82 1.69 9.05
N LEU A 150 12.05 1.21 9.21
CA LEU A 150 12.69 0.94 10.50
C LEU A 150 13.54 2.11 11.02
N GLY A 151 13.42 3.30 10.44
CA GLY A 151 14.24 4.47 10.76
C GLY A 151 14.14 4.98 12.21
N TYR A 152 13.14 4.54 12.96
CA TYR A 152 12.99 4.86 14.39
C TYR A 152 13.68 3.85 15.32
N VAL A 153 14.17 2.73 14.81
CA VAL A 153 14.90 1.75 15.62
C VAL A 153 16.30 2.30 15.93
N GLU A 154 16.57 2.49 17.22
CA GLU A 154 17.86 2.94 17.73
C GLU A 154 18.82 1.76 17.94
N SER A 155 18.32 0.69 18.56
CA SER A 155 19.13 -0.49 18.84
C SER A 155 18.28 -1.76 18.98
N ILE A 156 18.91 -2.91 18.73
CA ILE A 156 18.35 -4.24 18.91
C ILE A 156 19.31 -5.05 19.78
N SER A 157 18.85 -5.54 20.93
CA SER A 157 19.62 -6.35 21.84
C SER A 157 18.91 -7.66 22.19
N ILE A 158 19.66 -8.64 22.64
CA ILE A 158 19.14 -9.93 23.11
C ILE A 158 19.38 -9.99 24.62
N LEU A 159 18.29 -10.22 25.36
CA LEU A 159 18.32 -10.33 26.81
C LEU A 159 18.77 -11.74 27.25
N GLU A 160 19.16 -11.90 28.51
CA GLU A 160 19.62 -13.18 29.06
C GLU A 160 18.52 -14.27 29.03
N ASP A 161 17.25 -13.86 29.10
CA ASP A 161 16.09 -14.74 29.02
C ASP A 161 15.66 -15.08 27.58
N GLY A 162 16.43 -14.62 26.57
CA GLY A 162 16.15 -14.83 25.17
C GLY A 162 15.20 -13.79 24.54
N GLY A 163 14.74 -12.81 25.30
CA GLY A 163 13.92 -11.71 24.79
C GLY A 163 14.69 -10.83 23.79
N ILE A 164 14.02 -10.38 22.74
CA ILE A 164 14.55 -9.47 21.73
C ILE A 164 14.05 -8.07 22.07
N GLN A 165 14.95 -7.23 22.57
CA GLN A 165 14.62 -5.87 22.94
C GLN A 165 14.93 -4.92 21.79
N ILE A 166 13.92 -4.15 21.38
CA ILE A 166 14.03 -3.08 20.37
C ILE A 166 13.82 -1.75 21.08
N SER A 167 14.83 -0.88 21.04
CA SER A 167 14.76 0.49 21.54
C SER A 167 14.52 1.46 20.41
N LEU A 168 13.67 2.46 20.64
CA LEU A 168 13.25 3.45 19.66
C LEU A 168 13.71 4.86 20.04
N THR A 169 14.04 5.66 19.05
CA THR A 169 14.42 7.09 19.20
C THR A 169 13.24 7.96 19.66
N THR A 170 12.00 7.53 19.41
CA THR A 170 10.77 8.23 19.76
C THR A 170 9.69 7.25 20.21
N SER A 171 8.69 7.71 20.94
CA SER A 171 7.50 6.90 21.26
C SER A 171 6.79 6.45 20.00
N TYR A 172 6.42 5.17 19.93
CA TYR A 172 5.79 4.57 18.75
C TYR A 172 4.84 3.46 19.18
N GLU A 173 3.53 3.75 19.27
CA GLU A 173 2.52 2.83 19.83
C GLU A 173 2.38 1.53 19.01
N ASN A 174 2.47 1.65 17.69
CA ASN A 174 2.15 0.56 16.76
C ASN A 174 3.41 0.00 16.07
N LEU A 175 4.51 -0.22 16.81
CA LEU A 175 5.72 -0.85 16.26
C LEU A 175 5.42 -2.20 15.57
N PRO A 176 4.54 -3.08 16.06
CA PRO A 176 4.19 -4.35 15.39
C PRO A 176 3.75 -4.18 13.92
N LEU A 177 3.09 -3.07 13.55
CA LEU A 177 2.74 -2.73 12.16
C LEU A 177 3.95 -2.56 11.22
N LEU A 178 5.16 -2.44 11.76
CA LEU A 178 6.40 -2.28 11.00
C LEU A 178 7.24 -3.57 10.96
N LEU A 179 6.86 -4.60 11.75
CA LEU A 179 7.65 -5.81 11.97
C LEU A 179 7.16 -7.04 11.18
N ASP A 180 6.46 -6.81 10.06
CA ASP A 180 6.19 -7.79 9.02
C ASP A 180 7.41 -8.02 8.09
N VAL A 181 8.59 -7.76 8.63
CA VAL A 181 9.89 -7.92 7.96
C VAL A 181 10.24 -9.41 7.90
N PRO A 182 10.60 -9.97 6.73
CA PRO A 182 11.06 -11.35 6.60
C PRO A 182 12.22 -11.68 7.55
N ILE A 183 12.10 -12.79 8.29
CA ILE A 183 13.17 -13.32 9.13
C ILE A 183 13.85 -14.48 8.39
N VAL A 184 15.16 -14.44 8.32
CA VAL A 184 16.01 -15.43 7.67
C VAL A 184 17.07 -15.97 8.64
N LYS A 185 17.69 -17.09 8.28
CA LYS A 185 18.78 -17.67 9.06
C LYS A 185 19.98 -16.71 9.10
N ALA A 186 20.46 -16.35 10.28
CA ALA A 186 21.51 -15.32 10.47
C ALA A 186 22.78 -15.59 9.65
N ALA A 187 23.20 -16.86 9.58
CA ALA A 187 24.37 -17.27 8.80
C ALA A 187 24.21 -17.07 7.29
N GLU A 188 22.96 -16.88 6.81
CA GLU A 188 22.62 -16.78 5.39
C GLU A 188 22.03 -15.40 5.01
N VAL A 189 22.05 -14.43 5.91
CA VAL A 189 21.40 -13.11 5.74
C VAL A 189 21.78 -12.41 4.43
N ASN A 190 22.99 -12.63 3.94
CA ASN A 190 23.51 -12.10 2.67
C ASN A 190 23.44 -13.09 1.49
N ALA A 191 22.89 -14.30 1.70
CA ALA A 191 22.75 -15.27 0.63
C ALA A 191 21.72 -14.79 -0.40
N PRO A 192 21.84 -15.16 -1.68
CA PRO A 192 20.85 -14.79 -2.70
C PRO A 192 19.44 -15.32 -2.41
N ARG A 193 19.35 -16.47 -1.75
CA ARG A 193 18.10 -17.17 -1.37
C ARG A 193 18.28 -17.79 0.02
N PRO A 194 18.26 -16.97 1.09
CA PRO A 194 18.47 -17.47 2.45
C PRO A 194 17.33 -18.42 2.87
N LEU A 195 17.59 -19.27 3.86
CA LEU A 195 16.55 -20.12 4.46
C LEU A 195 15.57 -19.27 5.27
N GLY A 196 14.28 -19.54 5.10
CA GLY A 196 13.17 -18.94 5.84
C GLY A 196 12.40 -19.96 6.66
N THR A 197 11.46 -19.47 7.45
CA THR A 197 10.54 -20.24 8.31
C THR A 197 9.20 -20.54 7.64
N GLY A 198 8.99 -20.08 6.42
CA GLY A 198 7.74 -20.20 5.67
C GLY A 198 7.41 -21.62 5.22
N PRO A 199 6.21 -21.80 4.65
CA PRO A 199 5.71 -23.11 4.23
C PRO A 199 6.48 -23.72 3.05
N TYR A 200 7.20 -22.90 2.28
CA TYR A 200 7.97 -23.32 1.11
C TYR A 200 9.44 -22.95 1.24
N ARG A 201 10.29 -23.61 0.45
CA ARG A 201 11.70 -23.27 0.27
C ARG A 201 12.07 -23.29 -1.21
N TYR A 202 13.08 -22.53 -1.61
CA TYR A 202 13.67 -22.61 -2.94
C TYR A 202 14.34 -23.98 -3.14
N ASP A 203 14.18 -24.52 -4.34
CA ASP A 203 14.75 -25.79 -4.75
C ASP A 203 15.20 -25.71 -6.22
N GLU A 204 16.49 -26.00 -6.47
CA GLU A 204 17.01 -26.09 -7.82
C GLU A 204 16.72 -27.49 -8.37
N HIS A 205 15.89 -27.54 -9.38
CA HIS A 205 15.50 -28.77 -10.03
C HIS A 205 16.02 -28.80 -11.48
N ILE A 206 16.11 -29.98 -12.08
CA ILE A 206 16.57 -30.17 -13.48
C ILE A 206 15.73 -29.35 -14.48
N THR A 207 14.48 -29.04 -14.15
CA THR A 207 13.56 -28.26 -15.00
C THR A 207 13.59 -26.75 -14.68
N GLY A 208 14.42 -26.30 -13.76
CA GLY A 208 14.52 -24.91 -13.33
C GLY A 208 14.24 -24.69 -11.85
N LEU A 209 14.25 -23.45 -11.42
CA LEU A 209 13.96 -23.05 -10.04
C LEU A 209 12.48 -23.33 -9.72
N ARG A 210 12.22 -23.81 -8.50
CA ARG A 210 10.87 -24.03 -7.98
C ARG A 210 10.82 -23.75 -6.48
N LEU A 211 9.63 -23.61 -5.95
CA LEU A 211 9.37 -23.68 -4.52
C LEU A 211 8.84 -25.07 -4.18
N VAL A 212 9.37 -25.67 -3.13
CA VAL A 212 8.94 -26.99 -2.63
C VAL A 212 8.38 -26.82 -1.23
N ARG A 213 7.22 -27.42 -0.98
CA ARG A 213 6.58 -27.40 0.33
C ARG A 213 7.47 -28.04 1.38
N SER A 214 7.70 -27.36 2.50
CA SER A 214 8.51 -27.87 3.59
C SER A 214 7.72 -28.90 4.41
N SER A 215 8.19 -30.13 4.45
CA SER A 215 7.63 -31.17 5.34
C SER A 215 7.92 -30.91 6.81
N LEU A 216 8.86 -30.02 7.10
CA LEU A 216 9.27 -29.61 8.45
C LEU A 216 8.64 -28.27 8.87
N TRP A 217 7.70 -27.76 8.10
CA TRP A 217 7.07 -26.49 8.45
C TRP A 217 6.41 -26.60 9.83
N TRP A 218 6.80 -25.71 10.72
CA TRP A 218 6.50 -25.73 12.15
C TRP A 218 5.03 -25.39 12.46
N CYS A 219 4.39 -24.61 11.59
CA CYS A 219 3.04 -24.09 11.76
C CYS A 219 1.99 -25.04 11.18
N LYS A 220 0.85 -25.16 11.87
CA LYS A 220 -0.30 -26.01 11.44
C LYS A 220 -1.44 -25.18 10.83
N ALA A 221 -1.18 -23.94 10.42
CA ALA A 221 -2.20 -23.10 9.81
C ALA A 221 -2.72 -23.68 8.49
N ASN A 222 -3.95 -23.36 8.16
CA ASN A 222 -4.48 -23.62 6.83
C ASN A 222 -3.81 -22.71 5.82
N LEU A 223 -3.20 -23.30 4.80
CA LEU A 223 -2.54 -22.55 3.74
C LEU A 223 -3.54 -22.24 2.62
N GLN A 224 -3.48 -21.00 2.13
CA GLN A 224 -4.14 -20.61 0.88
C GLN A 224 -3.55 -21.34 -0.31
N VAL A 225 -2.24 -21.61 -0.29
CA VAL A 225 -1.51 -22.37 -1.31
C VAL A 225 -1.15 -23.75 -0.73
N THR A 226 -1.65 -24.81 -1.35
CA THR A 226 -1.49 -26.19 -0.88
C THR A 226 -0.65 -27.08 -1.80
N ALA A 227 -0.19 -26.57 -2.95
CA ALA A 227 0.62 -27.27 -3.93
C ALA A 227 1.86 -27.92 -3.28
N SER A 228 2.22 -29.12 -3.67
CA SER A 228 3.43 -29.82 -3.18
C SER A 228 4.71 -29.12 -3.67
N TYR A 229 4.67 -28.53 -4.85
CA TYR A 229 5.70 -27.66 -5.39
C TYR A 229 5.09 -26.62 -6.33
N ILE A 230 5.79 -25.51 -6.53
CA ILE A 230 5.40 -24.39 -7.39
C ILE A 230 6.53 -24.14 -8.38
N PRO A 231 6.38 -24.45 -9.67
CA PRO A 231 7.35 -24.07 -10.70
C PRO A 231 7.50 -22.55 -10.77
N LEU A 232 8.73 -22.08 -10.95
CA LEU A 232 9.03 -20.66 -11.15
C LEU A 232 9.46 -20.45 -12.61
N VAL A 233 8.65 -19.72 -13.36
CA VAL A 233 8.89 -19.41 -14.77
C VAL A 233 9.74 -18.15 -14.87
N GLU A 234 10.87 -18.23 -15.58
CA GLU A 234 11.76 -17.07 -15.77
C GLU A 234 11.08 -15.98 -16.59
N ALA A 235 10.95 -14.80 -16.01
CA ALA A 235 10.42 -13.61 -16.66
C ALA A 235 11.53 -12.88 -17.43
N LYS A 236 11.23 -12.36 -18.63
CA LYS A 236 12.12 -11.56 -19.46
C LYS A 236 11.60 -10.12 -19.63
N SER A 237 10.28 -9.95 -19.60
CA SER A 237 9.59 -8.67 -19.73
C SER A 237 8.13 -8.83 -19.30
N ASN A 238 7.40 -7.73 -19.13
CA ASN A 238 5.96 -7.79 -18.83
C ASN A 238 5.18 -8.46 -19.97
N ALA A 239 5.56 -8.25 -21.23
CA ALA A 239 4.96 -8.94 -22.37
C ALA A 239 5.19 -10.46 -22.31
N HIS A 240 6.40 -10.87 -21.94
CA HIS A 240 6.71 -12.30 -21.75
C HIS A 240 5.91 -12.92 -20.59
N ILE A 241 5.76 -12.19 -19.47
CA ILE A 241 4.93 -12.64 -18.33
C ILE A 241 3.48 -12.82 -18.78
N ARG A 242 2.90 -11.83 -19.50
CA ARG A 242 1.57 -11.95 -20.08
C ARG A 242 1.45 -13.17 -20.97
N ASP A 243 2.37 -13.38 -21.91
CA ASP A 243 2.33 -14.51 -22.84
C ASP A 243 2.39 -15.85 -22.09
N GLN A 244 3.24 -15.97 -21.04
CA GLN A 244 3.29 -17.17 -20.20
C GLN A 244 1.96 -17.42 -19.48
N PHE A 245 1.28 -16.37 -19.01
CA PHE A 245 -0.03 -16.47 -18.37
C PHE A 245 -1.11 -16.86 -19.40
N GLU A 246 -1.16 -16.22 -20.56
CA GLU A 246 -2.15 -16.50 -21.61
C GLU A 246 -2.00 -17.89 -22.24
N PHE A 247 -0.79 -18.48 -22.19
CA PHE A 247 -0.54 -19.87 -22.61
C PHE A 247 -0.73 -20.91 -21.50
N GLY A 248 -1.16 -20.50 -20.29
CA GLY A 248 -1.39 -21.38 -19.15
C GLY A 248 -0.11 -21.95 -18.53
N ASN A 249 1.05 -21.33 -18.77
CA ASN A 249 2.31 -21.72 -18.15
C ASN A 249 2.50 -21.10 -16.76
N VAL A 250 1.74 -20.06 -16.45
CA VAL A 250 1.75 -19.32 -15.18
C VAL A 250 0.32 -19.09 -14.74
N SER A 251 0.00 -19.45 -13.50
CA SER A 251 -1.38 -19.42 -12.98
C SER A 251 -1.74 -18.10 -12.29
N LEU A 252 -0.73 -17.30 -11.89
CA LEU A 252 -0.93 -16.01 -11.24
C LEU A 252 0.16 -15.04 -11.67
N VAL A 253 -0.25 -13.82 -12.01
CA VAL A 253 0.66 -12.71 -12.30
C VAL A 253 0.22 -11.46 -11.56
N CYS A 254 1.20 -10.70 -11.07
CA CYS A 254 0.99 -9.37 -10.53
C CYS A 254 1.47 -8.33 -11.54
N ALA A 255 0.63 -7.34 -11.83
CA ALA A 255 0.93 -6.28 -12.78
C ALA A 255 0.71 -4.90 -12.14
N ASP A 256 1.48 -3.91 -12.58
CA ASP A 256 1.28 -2.51 -12.20
C ASP A 256 0.52 -1.77 -13.30
N PRO A 257 -0.79 -1.53 -13.17
CA PRO A 257 -1.59 -0.82 -14.17
C PRO A 257 -1.15 0.64 -14.36
N GLY A 258 -0.46 1.21 -13.38
CA GLY A 258 0.16 2.53 -13.45
C GLY A 258 1.53 2.55 -14.12
N SER A 259 2.08 1.41 -14.55
CA SER A 259 3.36 1.32 -15.25
C SER A 259 3.20 1.61 -16.76
N ASP A 260 4.19 2.26 -17.35
CA ASP A 260 4.28 2.40 -18.82
C ASP A 260 4.60 1.08 -19.52
N LEU A 261 5.13 0.12 -18.77
CA LEU A 261 5.43 -1.22 -19.25
C LEU A 261 4.24 -2.18 -19.08
N TYR A 262 3.09 -1.69 -18.61
CA TYR A 262 1.88 -2.50 -18.50
C TYR A 262 1.43 -2.98 -19.88
N VAL A 263 0.99 -4.22 -19.94
CA VAL A 263 0.40 -4.87 -21.12
C VAL A 263 -0.99 -5.39 -20.75
N ASP A 264 -1.93 -5.31 -21.69
CA ASP A 264 -3.27 -5.83 -21.50
C ASP A 264 -3.28 -7.38 -21.57
N TYR A 265 -4.16 -7.99 -20.76
CA TYR A 265 -4.39 -9.44 -20.69
C TYR A 265 -5.72 -9.75 -21.40
N HIS A 266 -5.77 -10.81 -22.21
CA HIS A 266 -6.90 -11.16 -23.09
C HIS A 266 -7.45 -12.55 -22.87
N SER A 267 -6.75 -13.43 -22.12
CA SER A 267 -7.25 -14.75 -21.75
C SER A 267 -8.40 -14.65 -20.74
N ASP A 268 -9.06 -15.78 -20.49
CA ASP A 268 -10.05 -15.86 -19.41
C ASP A 268 -9.35 -15.87 -18.05
N TYR A 269 -9.68 -14.92 -17.18
CA TYR A 269 -9.00 -14.73 -15.90
C TYR A 269 -9.98 -14.25 -14.82
N GLU A 270 -9.54 -14.32 -13.57
CA GLU A 270 -10.08 -13.58 -12.45
C GLU A 270 -9.15 -12.42 -12.14
N LEU A 271 -9.75 -11.27 -11.74
CA LEU A 271 -9.03 -10.03 -11.53
C LEU A 271 -9.25 -9.53 -10.11
N TRP A 272 -8.13 -9.26 -9.42
CA TRP A 272 -8.13 -8.80 -8.04
C TRP A 272 -7.31 -7.52 -7.90
N ALA A 273 -7.70 -6.66 -6.98
CA ALA A 273 -6.90 -5.50 -6.61
C ALA A 273 -5.98 -5.85 -5.42
N TRP A 274 -4.72 -5.43 -5.52
CA TRP A 274 -3.79 -5.48 -4.40
C TRP A 274 -3.45 -4.04 -4.00
N GLU A 275 -4.12 -3.58 -2.95
CA GLU A 275 -3.90 -2.24 -2.40
C GLU A 275 -2.51 -2.14 -1.79
N ASN A 276 -1.87 -1.01 -2.03
CA ASN A 276 -0.55 -0.71 -1.48
C ASN A 276 -0.50 0.75 -1.00
N ASN A 277 0.56 1.10 -0.28
CA ASN A 277 0.71 2.43 0.30
C ASN A 277 1.49 3.40 -0.60
N ILE A 278 1.47 3.19 -1.93
CA ILE A 278 2.09 4.13 -2.88
C ILE A 278 1.19 5.36 -3.00
N PHE A 279 1.60 6.42 -2.34
CA PHE A 279 0.89 7.69 -2.21
C PHE A 279 1.35 8.69 -3.25
N LEU A 280 0.41 9.22 -4.06
CA LEU A 280 0.61 10.31 -5.01
C LEU A 280 0.05 11.61 -4.43
N TYR A 281 0.82 12.70 -4.52
CA TYR A 281 0.46 13.99 -3.95
C TYR A 281 1.02 15.16 -4.75
N LEU A 282 0.38 16.34 -4.61
CA LEU A 282 1.00 17.61 -4.96
C LEU A 282 1.60 18.25 -3.69
N GLY A 283 2.84 18.68 -3.79
CA GLY A 283 3.47 19.54 -2.79
C GLY A 283 3.49 20.99 -3.29
N CYS A 284 3.01 21.91 -2.48
CA CYS A 284 3.05 23.34 -2.74
C CYS A 284 4.43 23.93 -2.44
N ASN A 285 4.76 25.04 -3.09
CA ASN A 285 5.94 25.84 -2.75
C ASN A 285 5.49 27.14 -2.08
N GLU A 286 5.94 27.38 -0.86
CA GLU A 286 5.64 28.61 -0.11
C GLU A 286 6.14 29.89 -0.81
N LYS A 287 7.14 29.76 -1.69
CA LYS A 287 7.70 30.88 -2.48
C LYS A 287 6.96 31.11 -3.79
N SER A 288 5.98 30.28 -4.12
CA SER A 288 5.11 30.51 -5.27
C SER A 288 4.35 31.83 -5.11
N LYS A 289 4.22 32.59 -6.17
CA LYS A 289 3.41 33.82 -6.16
C LYS A 289 1.90 33.53 -5.96
N ILE A 290 1.49 32.30 -6.24
CA ILE A 290 0.10 31.85 -6.16
C ILE A 290 -0.12 31.04 -4.89
N PHE A 291 0.70 30.00 -4.68
CA PHE A 291 0.52 29.08 -3.54
C PHE A 291 1.22 29.53 -2.25
N SER A 292 1.80 30.73 -2.19
CA SER A 292 2.05 31.43 -0.92
C SER A 292 0.74 31.81 -0.22
N ASP A 293 -0.36 32.03 -0.96
CA ASP A 293 -1.69 32.26 -0.41
C ASP A 293 -2.29 30.95 0.16
N ALA A 294 -2.59 30.96 1.45
CA ALA A 294 -3.17 29.80 2.14
C ALA A 294 -4.58 29.45 1.62
N ALA A 295 -5.39 30.43 1.24
CA ALA A 295 -6.73 30.19 0.72
C ALA A 295 -6.69 29.42 -0.62
N LEU A 296 -5.72 29.76 -1.50
CA LEU A 296 -5.52 29.05 -2.75
C LEU A 296 -4.99 27.64 -2.54
N ARG A 297 -4.08 27.41 -1.55
CA ARG A 297 -3.64 26.06 -1.20
C ARG A 297 -4.78 25.21 -0.66
N GLN A 298 -5.58 25.76 0.26
CA GLN A 298 -6.74 25.05 0.85
C GLN A 298 -7.79 24.71 -0.20
N ALA A 299 -8.01 25.58 -1.18
CA ALA A 299 -8.94 25.34 -2.26
C ALA A 299 -8.41 24.34 -3.33
N LEU A 300 -7.08 24.16 -3.45
CA LEU A 300 -6.45 23.35 -4.49
C LEU A 300 -6.99 21.91 -4.56
N THR A 301 -7.30 21.32 -3.41
CA THR A 301 -7.82 19.94 -3.33
C THR A 301 -9.12 19.76 -4.11
N HIS A 302 -9.95 20.83 -4.18
CA HIS A 302 -11.24 20.80 -4.89
C HIS A 302 -11.09 20.90 -6.41
N ALA A 303 -9.91 21.31 -6.93
CA ALA A 303 -9.64 21.35 -8.37
C ALA A 303 -9.33 19.97 -8.97
N ILE A 304 -9.02 18.96 -8.13
CA ILE A 304 -8.47 17.68 -8.59
C ILE A 304 -9.57 16.63 -8.70
N ASP A 305 -9.98 16.32 -9.91
CA ASP A 305 -10.88 15.20 -10.21
C ASP A 305 -10.09 13.88 -10.14
N ARG A 306 -10.09 13.29 -8.94
CA ARG A 306 -9.33 12.08 -8.62
C ARG A 306 -9.87 10.86 -9.36
N ASP A 307 -11.19 10.78 -9.51
CA ASP A 307 -11.85 9.65 -10.18
C ASP A 307 -11.48 9.67 -11.69
N ALA A 308 -11.49 10.83 -12.32
CA ALA A 308 -11.07 10.97 -13.71
C ALA A 308 -9.58 10.61 -13.91
N LEU A 309 -8.70 10.97 -12.97
CA LEU A 309 -7.29 10.58 -12.99
C LEU A 309 -7.10 9.08 -12.84
N ILE A 310 -7.84 8.45 -11.93
CA ILE A 310 -7.79 7.01 -11.66
C ILE A 310 -8.24 6.22 -12.87
N GLU A 311 -9.37 6.58 -13.45
CA GLU A 311 -9.91 5.91 -14.64
C GLU A 311 -8.95 6.04 -15.83
N SER A 312 -8.49 7.26 -16.12
CA SER A 312 -7.71 7.55 -17.34
C SER A 312 -6.27 7.03 -17.27
N TYR A 313 -5.64 7.02 -16.09
CA TYR A 313 -4.20 6.76 -15.95
C TYR A 313 -3.84 5.53 -15.13
N TYR A 314 -4.76 5.00 -14.31
CA TYR A 314 -4.53 3.84 -13.44
C TYR A 314 -5.51 2.70 -13.71
N ARG A 315 -6.38 2.81 -14.74
CA ARG A 315 -7.34 1.77 -15.13
C ARG A 315 -8.26 1.33 -13.97
N GLY A 316 -8.62 2.25 -13.08
CA GLY A 316 -9.38 1.97 -11.87
C GLY A 316 -8.56 1.39 -10.70
N PHE A 317 -7.26 1.09 -10.88
CA PHE A 317 -6.42 0.51 -9.84
C PHE A 317 -5.72 1.58 -8.98
N ALA A 318 -6.53 2.37 -8.30
CA ALA A 318 -6.12 3.30 -7.26
C ALA A 318 -7.33 3.67 -6.39
N LEU A 319 -7.07 4.17 -5.20
CA LEU A 319 -8.07 4.73 -4.30
C LEU A 319 -7.92 6.25 -4.27
N PRO A 320 -9.01 7.04 -4.48
CA PRO A 320 -8.95 8.49 -4.36
C PRO A 320 -8.61 8.88 -2.91
N ALA A 321 -7.70 9.82 -2.73
CA ALA A 321 -7.29 10.29 -1.42
C ALA A 321 -7.48 11.80 -1.29
N THR A 322 -8.37 12.21 -0.40
CA THR A 322 -8.55 13.61 0.02
C THR A 322 -7.84 13.92 1.33
N LEU A 323 -7.38 12.89 2.04
CA LEU A 323 -6.51 12.97 3.22
C LEU A 323 -5.17 12.27 2.94
N PRO A 324 -4.09 12.62 3.65
CA PRO A 324 -2.78 11.98 3.48
C PRO A 324 -2.70 10.61 4.18
N THR A 325 -3.70 9.79 3.95
CA THR A 325 -3.85 8.43 4.50
C THR A 325 -4.67 7.58 3.54
N SER A 326 -4.36 6.27 3.48
CA SER A 326 -5.17 5.35 2.67
C SER A 326 -6.62 5.35 3.14
N PRO A 327 -7.60 5.37 2.22
CA PRO A 327 -9.02 5.22 2.57
C PRO A 327 -9.37 3.92 3.30
N THR A 328 -8.52 2.89 3.20
CA THR A 328 -8.69 1.60 3.90
C THR A 328 -7.96 1.55 5.25
N SER A 329 -7.15 2.56 5.55
CA SER A 329 -6.46 2.67 6.84
C SER A 329 -7.45 2.88 8.00
N PRO A 330 -7.22 2.29 9.19
CA PRO A 330 -8.02 2.53 10.38
C PRO A 330 -7.98 4.00 10.84
N TYR A 331 -6.98 4.77 10.38
CA TYR A 331 -6.84 6.19 10.71
C TYR A 331 -7.64 7.11 9.77
N TYR A 332 -8.30 6.57 8.73
CA TYR A 332 -9.08 7.36 7.78
C TYR A 332 -10.40 7.83 8.38
N ASN A 333 -10.66 9.13 8.30
CA ASN A 333 -11.92 9.73 8.77
C ASN A 333 -12.77 10.20 7.58
N LYS A 334 -13.84 9.48 7.27
CA LYS A 334 -14.74 9.78 6.14
C LYS A 334 -15.37 11.18 6.25
N GLY A 335 -15.74 11.61 7.46
CA GLY A 335 -16.37 12.92 7.67
C GLY A 335 -15.41 14.09 7.44
N LEU A 336 -14.12 13.91 7.79
CA LEU A 336 -13.08 14.88 7.49
C LEU A 336 -12.77 14.88 5.99
N ALA A 337 -12.61 13.70 5.40
CA ALA A 337 -12.29 13.52 3.99
C ALA A 337 -13.30 14.18 3.06
N ALA A 338 -14.59 14.05 3.35
CA ALA A 338 -15.68 14.64 2.56
C ALA A 338 -15.66 16.19 2.48
N ARG A 339 -14.89 16.84 3.36
CA ARG A 339 -14.73 18.31 3.29
C ARG A 339 -13.82 18.76 2.15
N TYR A 340 -13.06 17.85 1.57
CA TYR A 340 -12.03 18.10 0.56
C TYR A 340 -12.32 17.39 -0.77
N ASP A 341 -13.59 17.00 -0.98
CA ASP A 341 -14.04 16.36 -2.22
C ASP A 341 -13.90 17.32 -3.42
N TYR A 342 -13.89 16.75 -4.62
CA TYR A 342 -13.83 17.48 -5.86
C TYR A 342 -15.02 18.42 -6.03
N ASP A 343 -14.74 19.69 -6.20
CA ASP A 343 -15.68 20.76 -6.57
C ASP A 343 -14.89 21.88 -7.24
N LYS A 344 -14.76 21.82 -8.55
CA LYS A 344 -13.95 22.77 -9.32
C LYS A 344 -14.42 24.23 -9.17
N GLU A 345 -15.70 24.45 -8.87
CA GLU A 345 -16.25 25.80 -8.71
C GLU A 345 -15.71 26.49 -7.45
N VAL A 346 -15.47 25.72 -6.38
CA VAL A 346 -14.82 26.20 -5.15
C VAL A 346 -13.42 26.74 -5.46
N PHE A 347 -12.62 25.99 -6.23
CA PHE A 347 -11.29 26.44 -6.59
C PHE A 347 -11.32 27.61 -7.60
N ALA A 348 -12.17 27.56 -8.63
CA ALA A 348 -12.32 28.62 -9.59
C ALA A 348 -12.74 29.96 -8.92
N GLN A 349 -13.63 29.90 -7.92
CA GLN A 349 -14.01 31.08 -7.16
C GLN A 349 -12.85 31.62 -6.30
N ALA A 350 -12.04 30.72 -5.69
CA ALA A 350 -10.85 31.13 -4.95
C ALA A 350 -9.83 31.85 -5.86
N VAL A 351 -9.59 31.31 -7.06
CA VAL A 351 -8.72 31.95 -8.08
C VAL A 351 -9.25 33.31 -8.49
N ALA A 352 -10.56 33.42 -8.76
CA ALA A 352 -11.19 34.70 -9.15
C ALA A 352 -11.09 35.75 -8.02
N ASN A 353 -11.29 35.33 -6.77
CA ASN A 353 -11.19 36.22 -5.60
C ASN A 353 -9.77 36.73 -5.36
N ALA A 354 -8.76 35.94 -5.71
CA ALA A 354 -7.35 36.29 -5.54
C ALA A 354 -6.87 37.39 -6.50
N GLN A 355 -7.64 37.73 -7.54
CA GLN A 355 -7.36 38.80 -8.52
C GLN A 355 -5.90 38.81 -9.02
N LEU A 356 -5.41 37.63 -9.42
CA LEU A 356 -4.02 37.42 -9.83
C LEU A 356 -3.65 38.21 -11.09
N GLU A 357 -2.61 39.02 -11.04
CA GLU A 357 -2.08 39.73 -12.22
C GLU A 357 -1.47 38.78 -13.27
N ASN A 358 -0.81 37.72 -12.78
CA ASN A 358 -0.24 36.67 -13.62
C ASN A 358 -0.53 35.28 -13.00
N PRO A 359 -1.54 34.57 -13.50
CA PRO A 359 -1.97 33.27 -12.97
C PRO A 359 -1.09 32.08 -13.46
N ALA A 360 0.16 32.31 -13.87
CA ALA A 360 1.04 31.26 -14.38
C ALA A 360 1.49 30.33 -13.25
N VAL A 361 1.32 29.02 -13.45
CA VAL A 361 1.70 27.94 -12.52
C VAL A 361 2.55 26.89 -13.22
N THR A 362 3.63 26.49 -12.59
CA THR A 362 4.50 25.42 -13.07
C THR A 362 4.43 24.21 -12.13
N ILE A 363 4.05 23.04 -12.69
CA ILE A 363 4.05 21.76 -11.98
C ILE A 363 5.32 20.99 -12.34
N LEU A 364 6.24 20.84 -11.39
CA LEU A 364 7.45 20.04 -11.54
C LEU A 364 7.13 18.55 -11.42
N VAL A 365 7.63 17.76 -12.36
CA VAL A 365 7.46 16.29 -12.36
C VAL A 365 8.71 15.59 -12.87
N ASN A 366 8.99 14.39 -12.34
CA ASN A 366 10.13 13.58 -12.79
C ASN A 366 9.82 12.94 -14.15
N LYS A 367 10.56 13.36 -15.19
CA LYS A 367 10.42 12.87 -16.57
C LYS A 367 10.67 11.37 -16.71
N SER A 368 11.41 10.74 -15.79
CA SER A 368 11.67 9.30 -15.82
C SER A 368 10.42 8.45 -15.55
N ASP A 369 9.32 9.08 -15.09
CA ASP A 369 8.01 8.45 -14.90
C ASP A 369 7.01 9.11 -15.87
N SER A 370 6.84 8.52 -17.05
CA SER A 370 6.00 9.10 -18.09
C SER A 370 4.52 9.08 -17.71
N ARG A 371 4.09 8.15 -16.84
CA ARG A 371 2.73 8.13 -16.30
C ARG A 371 2.47 9.37 -15.44
N ARG A 372 3.38 9.65 -14.49
CA ARG A 372 3.26 10.88 -13.69
C ARG A 372 3.32 12.14 -14.53
N CYS A 373 4.11 12.16 -15.61
CA CYS A 373 4.10 13.30 -16.55
C CYS A 373 2.71 13.51 -17.18
N ARG A 374 2.03 12.42 -17.59
CA ARG A 374 0.66 12.52 -18.13
C ARG A 374 -0.34 13.00 -17.09
N VAL A 375 -0.26 12.46 -15.86
CA VAL A 375 -1.09 12.92 -14.73
C VAL A 375 -0.84 14.41 -14.43
N ALA A 376 0.43 14.85 -14.40
CA ALA A 376 0.77 16.26 -14.17
C ALA A 376 0.19 17.18 -15.27
N ARG A 377 0.22 16.77 -16.54
CA ARG A 377 -0.40 17.52 -17.64
C ARG A 377 -1.92 17.61 -17.51
N GLU A 378 -2.59 16.52 -17.08
CA GLU A 378 -4.04 16.55 -16.85
C GLU A 378 -4.39 17.45 -15.64
N ILE A 379 -3.62 17.40 -14.56
CA ILE A 379 -3.78 18.33 -13.44
C ILE A 379 -3.57 19.78 -13.91
N ALA A 380 -2.56 20.06 -14.75
CA ALA A 380 -2.35 21.39 -15.29
C ALA A 380 -3.56 21.87 -16.12
N LYS A 381 -4.21 20.98 -16.88
CA LYS A 381 -5.44 21.28 -17.60
C LYS A 381 -6.60 21.58 -16.63
N MET A 382 -6.81 20.77 -15.59
CA MET A 382 -7.83 21.02 -14.56
C MET A 382 -7.65 22.40 -13.93
N LEU A 383 -6.41 22.76 -13.56
CA LEU A 383 -6.10 24.08 -12.99
C LEU A 383 -6.34 25.21 -14.01
N THR A 384 -6.09 24.96 -15.30
CA THR A 384 -6.32 25.94 -16.37
C THR A 384 -7.83 26.18 -16.58
N GLU A 385 -8.65 25.14 -16.49
CA GLU A 385 -10.11 25.24 -16.54
C GLU A 385 -10.69 26.07 -15.38
N CYS A 386 -9.96 26.15 -14.25
CA CYS A 386 -10.30 26.97 -13.09
C CYS A 386 -9.73 28.40 -13.14
N GLY A 387 -9.10 28.83 -14.24
CA GLY A 387 -8.64 30.21 -14.46
C GLY A 387 -7.15 30.44 -14.22
N LEU A 388 -6.35 29.41 -13.94
CA LEU A 388 -4.89 29.51 -13.94
C LEU A 388 -4.29 29.28 -15.34
N ASN A 389 -3.03 29.68 -15.55
CA ASN A 389 -2.25 29.30 -16.73
C ASN A 389 -1.20 28.26 -16.29
N ALA A 390 -1.63 27.00 -16.18
CA ALA A 390 -0.82 25.93 -15.62
C ALA A 390 -0.07 25.16 -16.72
N THR A 391 1.23 24.90 -16.48
CA THR A 391 2.11 24.14 -17.36
C THR A 391 2.93 23.14 -16.56
N THR A 392 3.59 22.18 -17.23
CA THR A 392 4.45 21.19 -16.58
C THR A 392 5.93 21.46 -16.87
N SER A 393 6.78 21.28 -15.86
CA SER A 393 8.23 21.22 -15.99
C SER A 393 8.69 19.77 -15.79
N GLU A 394 9.04 19.11 -16.90
CA GLU A 394 9.41 17.69 -16.91
C GLU A 394 10.95 17.56 -16.93
N LEU A 395 11.55 17.29 -15.80
CA LEU A 395 13.00 17.16 -15.62
C LEU A 395 13.37 15.76 -15.14
N SER A 396 14.57 15.31 -15.43
CA SER A 396 15.08 14.00 -15.00
C SER A 396 16.43 14.08 -14.30
N GLY A 397 16.77 13.05 -13.53
CA GLY A 397 18.07 12.92 -12.86
C GLY A 397 18.39 14.12 -11.96
N GLU A 398 19.63 14.60 -12.03
CA GLU A 398 20.10 15.73 -11.22
C GLU A 398 19.33 17.03 -11.46
N LYS A 399 18.86 17.29 -12.69
CA LYS A 399 18.08 18.50 -12.99
C LYS A 399 16.79 18.52 -12.20
N TYR A 400 16.08 17.40 -12.16
CA TYR A 400 14.86 17.26 -11.35
C TYR A 400 15.15 17.46 -9.86
N THR A 401 16.17 16.74 -9.34
CA THR A 401 16.53 16.81 -7.93
C THR A 401 16.96 18.22 -7.51
N ASN A 402 17.71 18.91 -8.36
CA ASN A 402 18.16 20.27 -8.10
C ASN A 402 17.00 21.27 -8.14
N ALA A 403 16.10 21.19 -9.13
CA ALA A 403 14.90 22.02 -9.21
C ALA A 403 14.00 21.81 -7.98
N LEU A 404 13.81 20.56 -7.56
CA LEU A 404 13.03 20.21 -6.38
C LEU A 404 13.62 20.82 -5.09
N LYS A 405 14.93 20.66 -4.87
CA LYS A 405 15.65 21.21 -3.71
C LYS A 405 15.70 22.73 -3.68
N LYS A 406 15.81 23.38 -4.83
CA LYS A 406 15.85 24.85 -4.94
C LYS A 406 14.45 25.49 -4.91
N GLY A 407 13.38 24.70 -5.05
CA GLY A 407 12.00 25.20 -5.17
C GLY A 407 11.77 25.93 -6.49
N GLU A 408 12.31 25.45 -7.61
CA GLU A 408 12.12 26.02 -8.94
C GLU A 408 10.80 25.53 -9.56
N TYR A 409 9.68 25.73 -8.85
CA TYR A 409 8.31 25.32 -9.22
C TYR A 409 7.28 26.02 -8.35
N ASP A 410 6.02 25.98 -8.74
CA ASP A 410 4.87 26.38 -7.90
C ASP A 410 4.27 25.17 -7.19
N LEU A 411 4.12 24.06 -7.92
CA LEU A 411 3.69 22.76 -7.42
C LEU A 411 4.68 21.68 -7.87
N HIS A 412 4.81 20.61 -7.11
CA HIS A 412 5.49 19.40 -7.59
C HIS A 412 4.60 18.17 -7.43
N LEU A 413 4.57 17.29 -8.43
CA LEU A 413 3.87 16.01 -8.35
C LEU A 413 4.83 14.94 -7.81
N GLY A 414 4.66 14.61 -6.53
CA GLY A 414 5.46 13.64 -5.80
C GLY A 414 4.77 12.29 -5.66
N GLN A 415 5.58 11.26 -5.43
CA GLN A 415 5.12 9.92 -5.07
C GLN A 415 6.05 9.34 -4.01
N THR A 416 5.48 8.69 -3.00
CA THR A 416 6.21 7.98 -1.95
C THR A 416 5.44 6.74 -1.50
N ILE A 417 6.08 5.86 -0.74
CA ILE A 417 5.42 4.76 -0.03
C ILE A 417 5.30 5.18 1.42
N LEU A 418 4.07 5.27 1.93
CA LEU A 418 3.83 5.49 3.35
C LEU A 418 3.92 4.16 4.12
N SER A 419 4.38 4.23 5.36
CA SER A 419 4.32 3.08 6.27
C SER A 419 2.88 2.68 6.59
N ALA A 420 2.67 1.52 7.19
CA ALA A 420 1.34 1.10 7.65
C ALA A 420 0.73 2.07 8.67
N THR A 421 1.57 2.81 9.38
CA THR A 421 1.15 3.83 10.35
C THR A 421 0.91 5.20 9.73
N MET A 422 0.97 5.35 8.39
CA MET A 422 0.75 6.63 7.69
C MET A 422 1.62 7.77 8.22
N ASP A 423 2.89 7.48 8.49
CA ASP A 423 3.85 8.44 9.02
C ASP A 423 4.15 9.57 8.03
N LEU A 424 3.90 10.82 8.45
CA LEU A 424 4.13 12.02 7.65
C LEU A 424 5.34 12.84 8.12
N THR A 425 6.13 12.37 9.08
CA THR A 425 7.26 13.12 9.65
C THR A 425 8.30 13.52 8.61
N ALA A 426 8.50 12.69 7.56
CA ALA A 426 9.43 12.98 6.47
C ALA A 426 9.05 14.21 5.63
N PHE A 427 7.78 14.63 5.65
CA PHE A 427 7.31 15.84 4.97
C PHE A 427 7.58 17.11 5.77
N TYR A 428 7.46 17.06 7.11
CA TYR A 428 7.44 18.24 7.97
C TYR A 428 8.72 18.47 8.78
N SER A 429 9.63 17.49 8.82
CA SER A 429 10.96 17.65 9.42
C SER A 429 11.89 18.42 8.49
N THR A 430 12.65 19.39 9.03
CA THR A 430 13.68 20.13 8.27
C THR A 430 14.73 19.23 7.60
N THR A 431 14.97 18.04 8.16
CA THR A 431 15.87 17.02 7.61
C THR A 431 15.14 15.90 6.90
N GLY A 432 13.82 16.01 6.76
CA GLY A 432 12.98 14.98 6.15
C GLY A 432 13.23 14.84 4.65
N ALA A 433 13.26 13.61 4.17
CA ALA A 433 13.56 13.31 2.78
C ALA A 433 12.50 13.82 1.78
N LEU A 434 11.30 14.17 2.27
CA LEU A 434 10.16 14.66 1.49
C LEU A 434 9.84 16.14 1.78
N CYS A 435 10.64 16.81 2.60
CA CYS A 435 10.44 18.20 3.00
C CYS A 435 10.97 19.16 1.92
N TYR A 436 10.11 19.52 0.99
CA TYR A 436 10.43 20.44 -0.11
C TYR A 436 9.48 21.65 -0.10
N GLY A 437 9.88 22.72 -0.80
CA GLY A 437 9.01 23.89 -1.04
C GLY A 437 8.63 24.68 0.21
N GLY A 438 9.35 24.56 1.33
CA GLY A 438 9.01 25.22 2.58
C GLY A 438 8.00 24.45 3.44
N MET A 439 7.76 23.18 3.18
CA MET A 439 6.79 22.34 3.90
C MET A 439 7.14 22.11 5.39
N SER A 440 8.38 22.42 5.82
CA SER A 440 8.80 22.27 7.21
C SER A 440 7.90 23.04 8.17
N ASN A 441 7.28 22.34 9.13
CA ASN A 441 6.40 22.92 10.13
C ASN A 441 6.57 22.19 11.47
N ALA A 442 7.14 22.88 12.46
CA ALA A 442 7.45 22.29 13.76
C ALA A 442 6.20 21.84 14.52
N THR A 443 5.07 22.54 14.35
CA THR A 443 3.80 22.22 15.02
C THR A 443 3.19 20.96 14.40
N ILE A 444 3.16 20.86 13.07
CA ILE A 444 2.69 19.64 12.39
C ILE A 444 3.63 18.47 12.66
N LEU A 445 4.94 18.70 12.69
CA LEU A 445 5.90 17.66 13.06
C LEU A 445 5.68 17.13 14.48
N ALA A 446 5.35 18.01 15.43
CA ALA A 446 5.03 17.60 16.79
C ALA A 446 3.79 16.69 16.82
N ILE A 447 2.68 17.09 16.16
CA ILE A 447 1.47 16.27 16.12
C ILE A 447 1.66 14.98 15.31
N CYS A 448 2.53 14.94 14.29
CA CYS A 448 2.94 13.68 13.64
C CYS A 448 3.51 12.70 14.66
N ARG A 449 4.44 13.15 15.50
CA ARG A 449 5.06 12.32 16.54
C ARG A 449 4.05 11.91 17.63
N GLU A 450 3.15 12.81 18.00
CA GLU A 450 2.05 12.49 18.92
C GLU A 450 1.09 11.44 18.34
N ALA A 451 0.80 11.48 17.03
CA ALA A 451 -0.03 10.49 16.37
C ALA A 451 0.65 9.10 16.30
N LEU A 452 1.98 9.05 16.13
CA LEU A 452 2.75 7.81 16.21
C LEU A 452 2.80 7.24 17.63
N ALA A 453 2.80 8.12 18.64
CA ALA A 453 2.80 7.74 20.05
C ALA A 453 1.40 7.41 20.60
N ASN A 454 0.34 7.91 19.96
CA ASN A 454 -1.06 7.68 20.31
C ASN A 454 -1.94 7.87 19.08
N SER A 455 -2.44 6.78 18.55
CA SER A 455 -3.24 6.73 17.33
C SER A 455 -4.52 7.58 17.36
N GLY A 456 -5.02 7.95 18.55
CA GLY A 456 -6.15 8.87 18.70
C GLY A 456 -5.89 10.29 18.15
N ASN A 457 -4.63 10.66 17.90
CA ASN A 457 -4.25 11.98 17.39
C ASN A 457 -4.30 12.11 15.85
N TYR A 458 -4.53 11.04 15.10
CA TYR A 458 -4.54 11.09 13.62
C TYR A 458 -5.61 12.04 13.06
N TYR A 459 -6.77 12.12 13.65
CA TYR A 459 -7.79 13.10 13.22
C TYR A 459 -7.26 14.53 13.26
N THR A 460 -6.65 14.92 14.39
CA THR A 460 -6.06 16.25 14.59
C THR A 460 -4.90 16.47 13.62
N LEU A 461 -4.04 15.48 13.44
CA LEU A 461 -2.95 15.54 12.46
C LEU A 461 -3.47 15.85 11.05
N TYR A 462 -4.43 15.07 10.55
CA TYR A 462 -4.93 15.27 9.20
C TYR A 462 -5.65 16.60 9.04
N GLN A 463 -6.41 17.03 10.05
CA GLN A 463 -7.01 18.36 10.02
C GLN A 463 -5.94 19.45 9.90
N MET A 464 -4.88 19.41 10.71
CA MET A 464 -3.80 20.39 10.65
C MET A 464 -3.04 20.37 9.32
N VAL A 465 -2.79 19.19 8.78
CA VAL A 465 -2.15 19.03 7.45
C VAL A 465 -3.01 19.66 6.36
N MET A 466 -4.32 19.43 6.39
CA MET A 466 -5.24 19.98 5.40
C MET A 466 -5.49 21.47 5.57
N ASP A 467 -5.42 22.00 6.81
CA ASP A 467 -5.51 23.44 7.10
C ASP A 467 -4.24 24.18 6.63
N ASP A 468 -3.05 23.61 6.80
CA ASP A 468 -1.77 24.12 6.29
C ASP A 468 -1.71 24.03 4.75
N ALA A 469 -2.28 22.97 4.20
CA ALA A 469 -2.46 22.68 2.78
C ALA A 469 -1.19 22.78 1.91
N MET A 470 -0.01 22.60 2.52
CA MET A 470 1.24 22.45 1.76
C MET A 470 1.32 21.10 1.04
N LEU A 471 0.53 20.13 1.49
CA LEU A 471 0.40 18.79 0.93
C LEU A 471 -1.05 18.59 0.45
N CYS A 472 -1.24 18.39 -0.87
CA CYS A 472 -2.53 18.05 -1.45
C CYS A 472 -2.54 16.57 -1.87
N PRO A 473 -3.25 15.70 -1.15
CA PRO A 473 -3.37 14.28 -1.48
C PRO A 473 -4.11 14.06 -2.80
N ILE A 474 -3.71 13.03 -3.58
CA ILE A 474 -4.36 12.70 -4.83
C ILE A 474 -4.93 11.29 -4.79
N LEU A 475 -4.08 10.26 -4.63
CA LEU A 475 -4.53 8.87 -4.64
C LEU A 475 -3.49 7.94 -3.97
N PHE A 476 -3.97 6.73 -3.62
CA PHE A 476 -3.14 5.57 -3.32
C PHE A 476 -3.27 4.55 -4.46
N ARG A 477 -2.13 4.05 -4.95
CA ARG A 477 -2.09 3.11 -6.07
C ARG A 477 -2.40 1.69 -5.60
N SER A 478 -2.90 0.86 -6.52
CA SER A 478 -3.04 -0.58 -6.34
C SER A 478 -2.37 -1.33 -7.51
N TYR A 479 -1.95 -2.56 -7.26
CA TYR A 479 -1.55 -3.49 -8.31
C TYR A 479 -2.76 -4.32 -8.75
N ALA A 480 -2.70 -4.85 -9.96
CA ALA A 480 -3.64 -5.83 -10.49
C ALA A 480 -3.05 -7.24 -10.35
N ILE A 481 -3.87 -8.17 -9.89
CA ILE A 481 -3.51 -9.59 -9.83
C ILE A 481 -4.43 -10.33 -10.79
N TYR A 482 -3.83 -11.01 -11.75
CA TYR A 482 -4.52 -11.87 -12.68
C TYR A 482 -4.29 -13.32 -12.27
N THR A 483 -5.37 -14.08 -12.11
CA THR A 483 -5.33 -15.51 -11.80
C THR A 483 -6.11 -16.31 -12.84
N GLU A 484 -5.66 -17.53 -13.16
CA GLU A 484 -6.50 -18.48 -13.86
C GLU A 484 -7.75 -18.75 -13.04
N ARG A 485 -8.90 -18.97 -13.70
CA ARG A 485 -10.17 -19.19 -13.02
C ARG A 485 -10.15 -20.43 -12.13
N GLY A 486 -10.66 -20.26 -10.92
CA GLY A 486 -10.81 -21.32 -9.92
C GLY A 486 -9.51 -21.77 -9.27
N VAL A 487 -8.40 -21.04 -9.46
CA VAL A 487 -7.16 -21.28 -8.71
C VAL A 487 -7.33 -20.84 -7.25
N PHE A 488 -8.07 -19.75 -7.01
CA PHE A 488 -8.41 -19.27 -5.69
C PHE A 488 -9.93 -19.11 -5.58
N GLU A 489 -10.54 -19.63 -4.51
CA GLU A 489 -11.95 -19.41 -4.19
C GLU A 489 -12.17 -18.00 -3.63
N GLU A 490 -11.27 -17.57 -2.75
CA GLU A 490 -11.18 -16.21 -2.20
C GLU A 490 -9.72 -15.78 -2.26
N PHE A 491 -9.49 -14.53 -2.64
CA PHE A 491 -8.16 -13.97 -2.69
C PHE A 491 -8.16 -12.57 -2.05
N SER A 492 -7.66 -12.50 -0.84
CA SER A 492 -7.60 -11.27 -0.04
C SER A 492 -6.16 -10.98 0.31
N PRO A 493 -5.41 -10.30 -0.58
CA PRO A 493 -4.02 -9.98 -0.33
C PRO A 493 -3.90 -9.07 0.90
N THR A 494 -2.86 -9.29 1.68
CA THR A 494 -2.47 -8.37 2.74
C THR A 494 -1.71 -7.18 2.15
N ARG A 495 -1.40 -6.17 2.97
CA ARG A 495 -0.73 -4.95 2.50
C ARG A 495 0.57 -5.20 1.73
N ASP A 496 1.42 -6.12 2.18
CA ASP A 496 2.73 -6.42 1.56
C ASP A 496 2.83 -7.84 0.99
N SER A 497 1.75 -8.64 1.06
CA SER A 497 1.79 -10.06 0.73
C SER A 497 0.57 -10.51 -0.05
N LEU A 498 0.79 -11.26 -1.13
CA LEU A 498 -0.28 -11.92 -1.86
C LEU A 498 -0.73 -13.23 -1.19
N PHE A 499 0.19 -13.94 -0.58
CA PHE A 499 -0.06 -15.22 0.06
C PHE A 499 0.07 -15.06 1.56
N TYR A 500 -0.96 -15.44 2.28
CA TYR A 500 -1.01 -15.34 3.72
C TYR A 500 -1.72 -16.55 4.33
N TYR A 501 -1.64 -16.66 5.62
CA TYR A 501 -2.39 -17.61 6.43
C TYR A 501 -2.62 -16.95 7.80
N SER A 502 -3.75 -17.29 8.41
CA SER A 502 -4.07 -16.77 9.74
C SER A 502 -3.75 -17.82 10.80
N LEU A 503 -3.15 -17.39 11.88
CA LEU A 503 -2.98 -18.16 13.12
C LEU A 503 -4.08 -17.83 14.13
N GLY A 504 -4.90 -16.81 13.84
CA GLY A 504 -5.93 -16.31 14.74
C GLY A 504 -5.37 -15.69 16.02
N LYS A 505 -4.12 -15.20 16.00
CA LYS A 505 -3.44 -14.58 17.14
C LYS A 505 -3.36 -13.07 16.94
N SER A 506 -4.27 -12.31 17.53
CA SER A 506 -4.25 -10.85 17.53
C SER A 506 -3.10 -10.28 18.38
N LEU A 507 -2.86 -8.97 18.29
CA LEU A 507 -1.90 -8.30 19.16
C LEU A 507 -2.28 -8.43 20.65
N GLU A 508 -3.58 -8.40 20.97
CA GLU A 508 -4.09 -8.52 22.34
C GLU A 508 -3.78 -9.89 22.95
N ASP A 509 -3.83 -10.95 22.12
CA ASP A 509 -3.55 -12.32 22.57
C ASP A 509 -2.08 -12.54 22.98
N VAL A 510 -1.16 -11.71 22.47
CA VAL A 510 0.28 -11.85 22.68
C VAL A 510 0.90 -10.68 23.47
N TYR A 511 0.11 -9.68 23.84
CA TYR A 511 0.57 -8.56 24.68
C TYR A 511 0.56 -8.95 26.16
N GLU A 512 1.69 -8.71 26.83
CA GLU A 512 1.83 -8.83 28.29
C GLU A 512 1.99 -7.43 28.89
N SER A 513 1.08 -7.05 29.81
CA SER A 513 1.05 -5.75 30.49
C SER A 513 2.14 -5.59 31.55
#